data_247361f1b2cd7bc98b1d0c66d479345a
#
_entry.id   247361f1b2cd7bc98b1d0c66d479345a
#
_cell.length_a   1.000
_cell.length_b   1.000
_cell.length_c   1.000
_cell.angle_alpha   90.00
_cell.angle_beta   90.00
_cell.angle_gamma   90.00
#
_symmetry.space_group_name_H-M   'P 1'
#
loop_
_entity.id
_entity.type
_entity.pdbx_description
1 polymer ?
#
loop_
_entity_poly.entity_id
_entity_poly.type
_entity_poly.pdbx_seq_one_letter_code
_entity_poly.pdbx_strand_id
1 'polypeptide(L)'
;MSKRFYWKKLRPIIISVVTCCAFFFILMAITSNRNGDLTIYVDRTSVTKSLSLSESSTLSNPKGKIYGPSLSEAWDTRMCEEEEDPSTVSCVPTDTYLLDGNNSGKHYISYTFYVFNSGIENLDYSMSLNIENTSKNLDDAIRINLYVNNALTTYAKKSNVTGEAELGTTAFESRDVIVSNTVTDVEPNEAIKYTIVVWVDGYDNECTNDKIGGSITLSMKFSVLGIV
;
A
#
# COMPACT_ATOMS: atom_id res chain seq x y z
N MET A 1 55.74 6.04 -29.41
CA MET A 1 54.60 6.88 -28.94
C MET A 1 54.36 6.55 -27.47
N SER A 2 54.58 7.45 -26.54
CA SER A 2 54.71 7.18 -25.12
C SER A 2 53.38 6.83 -24.46
N LYS A 3 53.35 5.72 -23.70
CA LYS A 3 52.18 5.26 -22.87
C LYS A 3 51.62 6.39 -21.98
N ARG A 4 52.46 7.36 -21.55
CA ARG A 4 52.07 8.55 -20.78
C ARG A 4 51.12 9.52 -21.51
N PHE A 5 51.16 9.57 -22.85
CA PHE A 5 50.30 10.47 -23.64
C PHE A 5 48.86 9.89 -23.74
N TYR A 6 48.76 8.58 -23.81
CA TYR A 6 47.46 7.87 -23.85
C TYR A 6 46.70 8.03 -22.53
N TRP A 7 47.38 7.88 -21.40
CA TRP A 7 46.81 8.05 -20.07
C TRP A 7 46.30 9.47 -19.79
N LYS A 8 46.95 10.49 -20.31
CA LYS A 8 46.48 11.90 -20.13
C LYS A 8 45.18 12.17 -20.88
N LYS A 9 44.93 11.52 -22.02
CA LYS A 9 43.67 11.66 -22.77
C LYS A 9 42.55 10.77 -22.24
N LEU A 10 42.89 9.61 -21.67
CA LEU A 10 41.88 8.68 -21.11
C LEU A 10 41.35 9.13 -19.73
N ARG A 11 42.16 9.75 -18.91
CA ARG A 11 41.77 10.21 -17.57
C ARG A 11 40.48 11.04 -17.53
N PRO A 12 40.30 12.10 -18.33
CA PRO A 12 39.06 12.87 -18.27
C PRO A 12 37.84 12.08 -18.72
N ILE A 13 37.99 11.15 -19.65
CA ILE A 13 36.91 10.28 -20.14
C ILE A 13 36.51 9.31 -19.03
N ILE A 14 37.47 8.67 -18.37
CA ILE A 14 37.19 7.74 -17.25
C ILE A 14 36.51 8.49 -16.09
N ILE A 15 37.00 9.68 -15.73
CA ILE A 15 36.38 10.50 -14.67
C ILE A 15 34.94 10.86 -15.05
N SER A 16 34.66 11.27 -16.29
CA SER A 16 33.33 11.61 -16.77
C SER A 16 32.38 10.42 -16.71
N VAL A 17 32.81 9.23 -17.14
CA VAL A 17 32.02 8.01 -17.10
C VAL A 17 31.70 7.60 -15.66
N VAL A 18 32.70 7.61 -14.77
CA VAL A 18 32.51 7.27 -13.35
C VAL A 18 31.56 8.25 -12.67
N THR A 19 31.68 9.56 -12.95
CA THR A 19 30.79 10.58 -12.40
C THR A 19 29.34 10.39 -12.91
N CYS A 20 29.17 10.10 -14.20
CA CYS A 20 27.86 9.83 -14.80
C CYS A 20 27.20 8.58 -14.20
N CYS A 21 27.96 7.49 -14.02
CA CYS A 21 27.47 6.28 -13.36
C CYS A 21 27.09 6.55 -11.90
N ALA A 22 27.93 7.27 -11.14
CA ALA A 22 27.62 7.62 -9.74
C ALA A 22 26.35 8.46 -9.64
N PHE A 23 26.17 9.43 -10.54
CA PHE A 23 24.94 10.25 -10.60
C PHE A 23 23.71 9.43 -10.94
N PHE A 24 23.84 8.47 -11.86
CA PHE A 24 22.76 7.53 -12.20
C PHE A 24 22.38 6.63 -11.03
N PHE A 25 23.36 6.10 -10.27
CA PHE A 25 23.09 5.32 -9.06
C PHE A 25 22.45 6.15 -7.95
N ILE A 26 22.85 7.41 -7.79
CA ILE A 26 22.23 8.33 -6.83
C ILE A 26 20.77 8.61 -7.23
N LEU A 27 20.49 8.87 -8.51
CA LEU A 27 19.13 9.05 -9.00
C LEU A 27 18.27 7.78 -8.80
N MET A 28 18.82 6.60 -9.10
CA MET A 28 18.14 5.31 -8.85
C MET A 28 17.85 5.11 -7.36
N ALA A 29 18.81 5.42 -6.48
CA ALA A 29 18.62 5.31 -5.03
C ALA A 29 17.55 6.29 -4.50
N ILE A 30 17.49 7.52 -5.03
CA ILE A 30 16.49 8.52 -4.64
C ILE A 30 15.09 8.13 -5.15
N THR A 31 14.99 7.54 -6.35
CA THR A 31 13.69 7.10 -6.90
C THR A 31 13.20 5.79 -6.26
N SER A 32 14.10 4.88 -5.89
CA SER A 32 13.76 3.61 -5.25
C SER A 32 13.23 3.77 -3.82
N ASN A 33 13.55 4.86 -3.13
CA ASN A 33 13.24 5.05 -1.71
C ASN A 33 11.91 5.78 -1.44
N ARG A 34 11.07 6.02 -2.47
CA ARG A 34 9.84 6.84 -2.31
C ARG A 34 8.51 6.09 -2.44
N ASN A 35 8.54 4.85 -2.85
CA ASN A 35 7.31 4.09 -3.05
C ASN A 35 7.25 2.97 -2.02
N GLY A 36 6.51 3.17 -0.93
CA GLY A 36 6.05 2.07 -0.10
C GLY A 36 5.17 1.13 -0.91
N ASP A 37 4.93 -0.07 -0.40
CA ASP A 37 4.10 -1.07 -1.08
C ASP A 37 2.61 -0.70 -1.07
N LEU A 38 2.22 0.33 -0.32
CA LEU A 38 0.88 0.90 -0.28
C LEU A 38 0.91 2.35 -0.75
N THR A 39 0.10 2.68 -1.76
CA THR A 39 -0.13 4.04 -2.23
C THR A 39 -1.61 4.39 -2.14
N ILE A 40 -1.94 5.51 -1.50
CA ILE A 40 -3.31 6.01 -1.35
C ILE A 40 -3.38 7.34 -2.10
N TYR A 41 -4.31 7.50 -3.03
CA TYR A 41 -4.37 8.73 -3.81
C TYR A 41 -5.78 9.08 -4.31
N VAL A 42 -5.98 10.38 -4.44
CA VAL A 42 -7.13 10.96 -5.12
C VAL A 42 -6.74 11.22 -6.58
N ASP A 43 -7.61 10.86 -7.50
CA ASP A 43 -7.42 11.16 -8.93
C ASP A 43 -7.19 12.66 -9.15
N ARG A 44 -6.33 13.04 -10.09
CA ARG A 44 -5.99 14.44 -10.35
C ARG A 44 -7.20 15.32 -10.65
N THR A 45 -8.14 14.80 -11.40
CA THR A 45 -9.39 15.51 -11.72
C THR A 45 -10.29 15.67 -10.49
N SER A 46 -10.16 14.79 -9.53
CA SER A 46 -10.94 14.77 -8.29
C SER A 46 -10.35 15.66 -7.20
N VAL A 47 -9.04 15.92 -7.21
CA VAL A 47 -8.41 16.93 -6.35
C VAL A 47 -8.95 18.32 -6.67
N THR A 48 -9.13 18.63 -7.95
CA THR A 48 -9.73 19.92 -8.38
C THR A 48 -11.22 20.03 -8.06
N LYS A 49 -11.86 18.90 -7.75
CA LYS A 49 -13.27 18.79 -7.31
C LYS A 49 -13.40 18.63 -5.79
N SER A 50 -12.36 19.04 -5.06
CA SER A 50 -12.38 19.16 -3.60
C SER A 50 -12.40 17.85 -2.80
N LEU A 51 -12.08 16.70 -3.39
CA LEU A 51 -11.81 15.49 -2.62
C LEU A 51 -10.36 15.49 -2.13
N SER A 52 -10.15 15.27 -0.85
CA SER A 52 -8.84 15.36 -0.20
C SER A 52 -8.60 14.22 0.79
N LEU A 53 -7.33 13.96 1.08
CA LEU A 53 -6.89 12.97 2.08
C LEU A 53 -6.28 13.68 3.29
N SER A 54 -6.42 13.07 4.47
CA SER A 54 -5.70 13.46 5.68
C SER A 54 -5.23 12.23 6.44
N GLU A 55 -4.08 12.33 7.09
CA GLU A 55 -3.57 11.29 8.01
C GLU A 55 -4.01 11.52 9.46
N SER A 56 -4.82 12.53 9.70
CA SER A 56 -5.31 12.91 11.03
C SER A 56 -6.81 13.12 11.03
N SER A 57 -7.44 12.71 12.11
CA SER A 57 -8.86 12.96 12.40
C SER A 57 -9.22 14.45 12.47
N THR A 58 -8.25 15.32 12.67
CA THR A 58 -8.44 16.78 12.63
C THR A 58 -8.48 17.34 11.20
N LEU A 59 -8.33 16.50 10.18
CA LEU A 59 -8.29 16.85 8.75
C LEU A 59 -7.22 17.91 8.41
N SER A 60 -6.19 18.00 9.24
CA SER A 60 -5.05 18.89 9.01
C SER A 60 -4.18 18.41 7.85
N ASN A 61 -3.53 19.34 7.17
CA ASN A 61 -2.63 19.08 6.05
C ASN A 61 -3.25 18.23 4.92
N PRO A 62 -4.28 18.74 4.21
CA PRO A 62 -4.88 18.03 3.09
C PRO A 62 -3.85 17.60 2.04
N LYS A 63 -3.95 16.35 1.58
CA LYS A 63 -3.06 15.75 0.59
C LYS A 63 -3.87 15.16 -0.56
N GLY A 64 -3.31 15.17 -1.76
CA GLY A 64 -3.85 14.39 -2.89
C GLY A 64 -3.29 12.97 -2.96
N LYS A 65 -2.20 12.69 -2.20
CA LYS A 65 -1.52 11.39 -2.21
C LYS A 65 -0.80 11.14 -0.89
N ILE A 66 -0.86 9.90 -0.42
CA ILE A 66 -0.17 9.38 0.74
C ILE A 66 0.60 8.13 0.31
N TYR A 67 1.82 7.99 0.81
CA TYR A 67 2.62 6.79 0.66
C TYR A 67 2.65 6.05 2.00
N GLY A 68 2.16 4.83 2.00
CA GLY A 68 2.24 3.93 3.13
C GLY A 68 3.60 3.22 3.19
N PRO A 69 3.83 2.43 4.24
CA PRO A 69 5.05 1.65 4.39
C PRO A 69 5.10 0.47 3.42
N SER A 70 6.27 -0.18 3.37
CA SER A 70 6.45 -1.46 2.70
C SER A 70 6.24 -2.61 3.67
N LEU A 71 5.71 -3.73 3.18
CA LEU A 71 5.92 -5.03 3.81
C LEU A 71 7.39 -5.38 3.60
N SER A 72 8.23 -5.09 4.60
CA SER A 72 9.63 -5.44 4.54
C SER A 72 9.77 -6.96 4.64
N GLU A 73 10.27 -7.60 3.58
CA GLU A 73 10.49 -9.04 3.47
C GLU A 73 9.26 -9.86 3.89
N ALA A 74 8.71 -10.70 3.03
CA ALA A 74 7.47 -11.43 3.27
C ALA A 74 7.59 -12.37 4.48
N TRP A 75 7.50 -11.81 5.65
CA TRP A 75 7.41 -12.51 6.92
C TRP A 75 5.94 -12.85 7.14
N ASP A 76 5.64 -14.13 7.12
CA ASP A 76 4.29 -14.60 7.41
C ASP A 76 4.01 -14.61 8.93
N THR A 77 2.74 -14.76 9.30
CA THR A 77 2.30 -14.74 10.70
C THR A 77 2.87 -15.88 11.53
N ARG A 78 3.28 -17.01 10.95
CA ARG A 78 3.92 -18.12 11.68
C ARG A 78 5.26 -17.69 12.29
N MET A 79 6.03 -16.88 11.56
CA MET A 79 7.34 -16.41 12.05
C MET A 79 7.21 -15.47 13.25
N CYS A 80 6.10 -14.75 13.36
CA CYS A 80 5.82 -13.92 14.52
C CYS A 80 5.53 -14.76 15.77
N GLU A 81 4.77 -15.84 15.61
CA GLU A 81 4.44 -16.73 16.74
C GLU A 81 5.68 -17.51 17.25
N GLU A 82 6.68 -17.73 16.38
CA GLU A 82 7.95 -18.35 16.78
C GLU A 82 8.88 -17.39 17.54
N GLU A 83 8.77 -16.07 17.31
CA GLU A 83 9.64 -15.05 17.93
C GLU A 83 9.08 -14.53 19.26
N GLU A 84 7.77 -14.59 19.50
CA GLU A 84 7.11 -14.03 20.67
C GLU A 84 6.29 -15.10 21.43
N ASP A 85 6.04 -14.87 22.72
CA ASP A 85 5.17 -15.75 23.51
C ASP A 85 3.75 -15.71 22.92
N PRO A 86 3.25 -16.79 22.30
CA PRO A 86 1.95 -16.81 21.62
C PRO A 86 0.76 -16.52 22.56
N SER A 87 0.98 -16.49 23.87
CA SER A 87 -0.05 -16.17 24.86
C SER A 87 -0.30 -14.67 25.05
N THR A 88 0.56 -13.79 24.51
CA THR A 88 0.56 -12.37 24.90
C THR A 88 0.39 -11.39 23.76
N VAL A 89 0.68 -11.73 22.49
CA VAL A 89 0.67 -10.77 21.37
C VAL A 89 0.03 -11.38 20.12
N SER A 90 -0.97 -10.71 19.60
CA SER A 90 -1.46 -10.97 18.25
C SER A 90 -0.47 -10.40 17.25
N CYS A 91 0.01 -11.21 16.31
CA CYS A 91 0.90 -10.78 15.22
C CYS A 91 0.32 -9.67 14.37
N VAL A 92 -0.99 -9.61 14.29
CA VAL A 92 -1.76 -8.54 13.64
C VAL A 92 -2.73 -7.98 14.67
N PRO A 93 -2.41 -6.85 15.32
CA PRO A 93 -3.29 -6.26 16.32
C PRO A 93 -4.65 -5.90 15.74
N THR A 94 -5.70 -6.12 16.55
CA THR A 94 -7.08 -5.86 16.13
C THR A 94 -7.56 -4.45 16.41
N ASP A 95 -6.73 -3.61 17.04
CA ASP A 95 -7.06 -2.25 17.51
C ASP A 95 -6.31 -1.13 16.78
N THR A 96 -5.46 -1.47 15.81
CA THR A 96 -4.69 -0.47 15.03
C THR A 96 -5.59 0.53 14.29
N TYR A 97 -6.83 0.15 14.00
CA TYR A 97 -7.81 1.05 13.39
C TYR A 97 -8.26 2.20 14.32
N LEU A 98 -7.95 2.15 15.60
CA LEU A 98 -8.23 3.24 16.54
C LEU A 98 -7.23 4.39 16.46
N LEU A 99 -6.06 4.15 15.85
CA LEU A 99 -4.95 5.09 15.75
C LEU A 99 -4.91 5.74 14.37
N ASP A 100 -4.43 6.98 14.30
CA ASP A 100 -4.25 7.72 13.05
C ASP A 100 -2.91 7.42 12.39
N GLY A 101 -2.83 7.53 11.07
CA GLY A 101 -1.60 7.41 10.28
C GLY A 101 -1.03 5.99 10.21
N ASN A 102 0.31 5.90 10.22
CA ASN A 102 1.04 4.65 10.09
C ASN A 102 1.20 3.93 11.43
N ASN A 103 0.60 2.76 11.56
CA ASN A 103 0.66 1.89 12.74
C ASN A 103 1.15 0.48 12.37
N SER A 104 1.99 0.38 11.33
CA SER A 104 2.54 -0.87 10.84
C SER A 104 3.52 -1.49 11.82
N GLY A 105 3.52 -2.81 11.86
CA GLY A 105 4.49 -3.61 12.59
C GLY A 105 5.47 -4.32 11.65
N LYS A 106 6.25 -5.25 12.21
CA LYS A 106 7.23 -6.04 11.46
C LYS A 106 6.58 -6.98 10.44
N HIS A 107 5.40 -7.52 10.76
CA HIS A 107 4.72 -8.57 10.00
C HIS A 107 3.44 -8.10 9.30
N TYR A 108 3.09 -6.82 9.40
CA TYR A 108 1.89 -6.26 8.80
C TYR A 108 2.08 -4.78 8.45
N ILE A 109 1.34 -4.34 7.46
CA ILE A 109 1.05 -2.92 7.23
C ILE A 109 -0.24 -2.59 7.95
N SER A 110 -0.29 -1.46 8.65
CA SER A 110 -1.53 -0.86 9.14
C SER A 110 -1.48 0.65 8.93
N TYR A 111 -2.45 1.16 8.18
CA TYR A 111 -2.49 2.57 7.83
C TYR A 111 -3.90 3.13 7.91
N THR A 112 -4.08 4.17 8.74
CA THR A 112 -5.34 4.89 8.91
C THR A 112 -5.27 6.26 8.27
N PHE A 113 -6.29 6.62 7.52
CA PHE A 113 -6.43 7.90 6.86
C PHE A 113 -7.89 8.28 6.69
N TYR A 114 -8.13 9.52 6.32
CA TYR A 114 -9.44 10.11 6.12
C TYR A 114 -9.56 10.61 4.69
N VAL A 115 -10.70 10.30 4.06
CA VAL A 115 -11.12 10.87 2.78
C VAL A 115 -12.23 11.86 3.09
N PHE A 116 -12.08 13.10 2.68
CA PHE A 116 -13.05 14.14 3.05
C PHE A 116 -13.34 15.10 1.91
N ASN A 117 -14.54 15.63 1.93
CA ASN A 117 -14.97 16.69 1.03
C ASN A 117 -14.46 18.04 1.55
N SER A 118 -13.43 18.60 0.93
CA SER A 118 -12.90 19.93 1.25
C SER A 118 -13.56 21.05 0.48
N GLY A 119 -14.65 20.75 -0.25
CA GLY A 119 -15.44 21.69 -1.05
C GLY A 119 -16.60 22.31 -0.28
N ILE A 120 -17.53 22.90 -1.04
CA ILE A 120 -18.71 23.60 -0.54
C ILE A 120 -20.04 22.98 -1.01
N GLU A 121 -19.97 21.97 -1.86
CA GLU A 121 -21.11 21.23 -2.41
C GLU A 121 -20.96 19.76 -2.10
N ASN A 122 -22.07 19.02 -2.01
CA ASN A 122 -22.03 17.56 -1.82
C ASN A 122 -21.41 16.88 -3.02
N LEU A 123 -20.75 15.75 -2.80
CA LEU A 123 -20.13 14.98 -3.88
C LEU A 123 -20.29 13.48 -3.70
N ASP A 124 -20.28 12.78 -4.81
CA ASP A 124 -20.17 11.32 -4.89
C ASP A 124 -18.76 10.94 -5.30
N TYR A 125 -18.18 9.89 -4.70
CA TYR A 125 -16.91 9.35 -5.14
C TYR A 125 -16.92 7.82 -5.19
N SER A 126 -16.07 7.26 -6.07
CA SER A 126 -15.72 5.84 -6.07
C SER A 126 -14.41 5.63 -5.34
N MET A 127 -14.31 4.49 -4.68
CA MET A 127 -13.10 3.96 -4.06
C MET A 127 -12.77 2.61 -4.72
N SER A 128 -11.51 2.35 -4.99
CA SER A 128 -11.01 1.02 -5.38
C SER A 128 -9.68 0.72 -4.70
N LEU A 129 -9.56 -0.50 -4.17
CA LEU A 129 -8.31 -1.06 -3.65
C LEU A 129 -7.80 -2.08 -4.65
N ASN A 130 -6.58 -1.88 -5.16
CA ASN A 130 -6.06 -2.63 -6.29
C ASN A 130 -4.69 -3.24 -5.97
N ILE A 131 -4.39 -4.36 -6.62
CA ILE A 131 -3.06 -4.94 -6.71
C ILE A 131 -2.40 -4.37 -7.96
N GLU A 132 -1.35 -3.55 -7.79
CA GLU A 132 -0.60 -2.96 -8.89
C GLU A 132 0.48 -3.91 -9.41
N ASN A 133 1.07 -4.67 -8.51
CA ASN A 133 2.07 -5.67 -8.84
C ASN A 133 2.16 -6.73 -7.76
N THR A 134 2.45 -7.96 -8.16
CA THR A 134 2.77 -9.06 -7.25
C THR A 134 3.90 -9.91 -7.84
N SER A 135 4.76 -10.44 -7.00
CA SER A 135 5.77 -11.41 -7.40
C SER A 135 5.62 -12.70 -6.59
N LYS A 136 6.01 -13.81 -7.18
CA LYS A 136 5.90 -15.16 -6.60
C LYS A 136 4.47 -15.51 -6.16
N ASN A 137 3.46 -14.90 -6.80
CA ASN A 137 2.04 -15.05 -6.45
C ASN A 137 1.78 -14.84 -4.94
N LEU A 138 2.42 -13.84 -4.32
CA LEU A 138 2.26 -13.54 -2.90
C LEU A 138 0.81 -13.18 -2.56
N ASP A 139 0.06 -12.68 -3.54
CA ASP A 139 -1.36 -12.37 -3.44
C ASP A 139 -2.23 -13.60 -3.07
N ASP A 140 -1.76 -14.83 -3.30
CA ASP A 140 -2.48 -16.05 -2.89
C ASP A 140 -2.59 -16.18 -1.36
N ALA A 141 -1.60 -15.69 -0.62
CA ALA A 141 -1.52 -15.81 0.85
C ALA A 141 -1.72 -14.49 1.60
N ILE A 142 -2.08 -13.41 0.91
CA ILE A 142 -2.34 -12.11 1.53
C ILE A 142 -3.75 -12.09 2.13
N ARG A 143 -3.85 -11.49 3.32
CA ARG A 143 -5.11 -11.07 3.94
C ARG A 143 -5.13 -9.56 4.08
N ILE A 144 -6.31 -8.98 3.89
CA ILE A 144 -6.52 -7.54 3.98
C ILE A 144 -7.76 -7.26 4.81
N ASN A 145 -7.57 -6.59 5.94
CA ASN A 145 -8.66 -5.98 6.69
C ASN A 145 -8.85 -4.54 6.19
N LEU A 146 -10.03 -4.25 5.70
CA LEU A 146 -10.47 -2.89 5.37
C LEU A 146 -11.54 -2.46 6.37
N TYR A 147 -11.22 -1.43 7.14
CA TYR A 147 -12.18 -0.77 8.01
C TYR A 147 -12.68 0.50 7.32
N VAL A 148 -13.99 0.66 7.22
CA VAL A 148 -14.65 1.89 6.76
C VAL A 148 -15.54 2.38 7.91
N ASN A 149 -15.22 3.54 8.46
CA ASN A 149 -15.87 4.06 9.68
C ASN A 149 -15.94 3.00 10.80
N ASN A 150 -14.83 2.26 10.99
CA ASN A 150 -14.65 1.15 11.94
C ASN A 150 -15.44 -0.16 11.61
N ALA A 151 -16.20 -0.21 10.52
CA ALA A 151 -16.81 -1.46 10.06
C ALA A 151 -15.77 -2.29 9.29
N LEU A 152 -15.50 -3.52 9.77
CA LEU A 152 -14.50 -4.43 9.22
C LEU A 152 -15.07 -5.30 8.10
N THR A 153 -14.32 -5.40 7.02
CA THR A 153 -14.41 -6.49 6.05
C THR A 153 -13.03 -7.06 5.80
N THR A 154 -12.89 -8.38 5.90
CA THR A 154 -11.62 -9.08 5.58
C THR A 154 -11.70 -9.63 4.16
N TYR A 155 -10.66 -9.34 3.38
CA TYR A 155 -10.54 -9.77 1.99
C TYR A 155 -9.38 -10.76 1.83
N ALA A 156 -9.58 -11.75 0.96
CA ALA A 156 -8.55 -12.68 0.49
C ALA A 156 -8.81 -13.05 -0.96
N LYS A 157 -7.79 -13.54 -1.64
CA LYS A 157 -7.97 -14.19 -2.92
C LYS A 157 -8.75 -15.51 -2.74
N LYS A 158 -9.48 -15.94 -3.74
CA LYS A 158 -10.09 -17.29 -3.73
C LYS A 158 -8.99 -18.33 -3.73
N SER A 159 -9.22 -19.42 -3.00
CA SER A 159 -8.33 -20.57 -3.02
C SER A 159 -8.11 -21.09 -4.44
N ASN A 160 -6.87 -21.26 -4.83
CA ASN A 160 -6.50 -21.85 -6.13
C ASN A 160 -6.85 -23.34 -6.21
N VAL A 161 -7.09 -23.99 -5.06
CA VAL A 161 -7.44 -25.41 -4.97
C VAL A 161 -8.94 -25.63 -5.12
N THR A 162 -9.75 -24.85 -4.39
CA THR A 162 -11.20 -25.02 -4.35
C THR A 162 -11.97 -24.06 -5.26
N GLY A 163 -11.38 -22.91 -5.60
CA GLY A 163 -12.02 -21.80 -6.31
C GLY A 163 -13.02 -21.01 -5.46
N GLU A 164 -13.16 -21.35 -4.17
CA GLU A 164 -14.07 -20.70 -3.23
C GLU A 164 -13.36 -19.61 -2.42
N ALA A 165 -14.14 -18.74 -1.79
CA ALA A 165 -13.60 -17.76 -0.86
C ALA A 165 -12.98 -18.46 0.36
N GLU A 166 -11.87 -17.92 0.85
CA GLU A 166 -11.25 -18.38 2.10
C GLU A 166 -12.19 -18.15 3.30
N LEU A 167 -12.09 -19.03 4.29
CA LEU A 167 -13.01 -19.01 5.45
C LEU A 167 -12.96 -17.65 6.17
N GLY A 168 -14.14 -17.06 6.37
CA GLY A 168 -14.29 -15.79 7.08
C GLY A 168 -13.85 -14.57 6.25
N THR A 169 -13.65 -14.73 4.95
CA THR A 169 -13.23 -13.63 4.07
C THR A 169 -14.24 -13.38 2.94
N THR A 170 -14.13 -12.19 2.36
CA THR A 170 -14.74 -11.82 1.09
C THR A 170 -13.70 -11.98 -0.01
N ALA A 171 -14.05 -12.68 -1.08
CA ALA A 171 -13.12 -12.87 -2.20
C ALA A 171 -12.84 -11.55 -2.91
N PHE A 172 -11.62 -11.38 -3.45
CA PHE A 172 -11.29 -10.28 -4.36
C PHE A 172 -12.26 -10.25 -5.54
N GLU A 173 -12.65 -9.05 -5.97
CA GLU A 173 -13.57 -8.87 -7.10
C GLU A 173 -12.98 -9.37 -8.42
N SER A 174 -11.67 -9.20 -8.59
CA SER A 174 -10.94 -9.69 -9.75
C SER A 174 -9.47 -9.97 -9.39
N ARG A 175 -8.67 -10.34 -10.38
CA ARG A 175 -7.23 -10.55 -10.22
C ARG A 175 -6.51 -9.31 -9.67
N ASP A 176 -6.89 -8.13 -10.18
CA ASP A 176 -6.18 -6.87 -9.90
C ASP A 176 -7.00 -5.92 -9.03
N VAL A 177 -8.28 -6.25 -8.73
CA VAL A 177 -9.17 -5.45 -7.90
C VAL A 177 -9.61 -6.25 -6.68
N ILE A 178 -9.24 -5.78 -5.50
CA ILE A 178 -9.62 -6.39 -4.24
C ILE A 178 -11.07 -6.04 -3.92
N VAL A 179 -11.39 -4.75 -3.97
CA VAL A 179 -12.73 -4.23 -3.73
C VAL A 179 -12.91 -2.88 -4.42
N SER A 180 -14.11 -2.63 -4.91
CA SER A 180 -14.56 -1.32 -5.36
C SER A 180 -15.89 -0.95 -4.70
N ASN A 181 -16.08 0.35 -4.42
CA ASN A 181 -17.32 0.85 -3.80
C ASN A 181 -17.59 2.29 -4.22
N THR A 182 -18.83 2.71 -4.08
CA THR A 182 -19.27 4.10 -4.29
C THR A 182 -19.82 4.65 -2.98
N VAL A 183 -19.42 5.87 -2.66
CA VAL A 183 -19.94 6.65 -1.54
C VAL A 183 -20.65 7.85 -2.12
N THR A 184 -21.88 8.05 -1.69
CA THR A 184 -22.75 9.11 -2.23
C THR A 184 -23.08 10.14 -1.18
N ASP A 185 -23.38 11.36 -1.64
CA ASP A 185 -23.90 12.45 -0.83
C ASP A 185 -22.98 12.86 0.34
N VAL A 186 -21.66 12.93 0.06
CA VAL A 186 -20.68 13.35 1.06
C VAL A 186 -20.73 14.87 1.23
N GLU A 187 -21.17 15.29 2.39
CA GLU A 187 -21.35 16.72 2.72
C GLU A 187 -20.00 17.47 2.83
N PRO A 188 -19.99 18.80 2.68
CA PRO A 188 -18.82 19.62 2.95
C PRO A 188 -18.23 19.39 4.35
N ASN A 189 -16.93 19.14 4.43
CA ASN A 189 -16.17 18.75 5.62
C ASN A 189 -16.53 17.39 6.23
N GLU A 190 -17.43 16.64 5.64
CA GLU A 190 -17.64 15.24 6.03
C GLU A 190 -16.41 14.42 5.68
N ALA A 191 -16.00 13.56 6.61
CA ALA A 191 -14.84 12.69 6.46
C ALA A 191 -15.21 11.23 6.71
N ILE A 192 -14.73 10.35 5.85
CA ILE A 192 -14.84 8.90 5.98
C ILE A 192 -13.47 8.35 6.35
N LYS A 193 -13.44 7.64 7.47
CA LYS A 193 -12.24 7.00 7.98
C LYS A 193 -12.03 5.67 7.30
N TYR A 194 -10.82 5.47 6.80
CA TYR A 194 -10.35 4.21 6.26
C TYR A 194 -9.15 3.71 7.05
N THR A 195 -9.15 2.43 7.40
CA THR A 195 -7.94 1.76 7.88
C THR A 195 -7.75 0.50 7.03
N ILE A 196 -6.55 0.36 6.47
CA ILE A 196 -6.13 -0.84 5.76
C ILE A 196 -5.07 -1.56 6.58
N VAL A 197 -5.29 -2.86 6.82
CA VAL A 197 -4.30 -3.73 7.46
C VAL A 197 -4.00 -4.88 6.51
N VAL A 198 -2.72 -5.08 6.19
CA VAL A 198 -2.26 -6.09 5.21
C VAL A 198 -1.21 -6.97 5.85
N TRP A 199 -1.34 -8.28 5.71
CA TRP A 199 -0.36 -9.25 6.19
C TRP A 199 -0.32 -10.49 5.30
N VAL A 200 0.74 -11.28 5.44
CA VAL A 200 0.83 -12.61 4.84
C VAL A 200 0.33 -13.64 5.86
N ASP A 201 -0.71 -14.37 5.51
CA ASP A 201 -1.26 -15.42 6.37
C ASP A 201 -0.44 -16.71 6.22
N GLY A 202 0.40 -16.97 7.20
CA GLY A 202 1.26 -18.15 7.23
C GLY A 202 0.52 -19.46 7.39
N TYR A 203 -0.73 -19.43 7.84
CA TYR A 203 -1.58 -20.62 7.98
C TYR A 203 -2.40 -20.93 6.73
N ASP A 204 -2.37 -20.04 5.74
CA ASP A 204 -2.94 -20.32 4.44
C ASP A 204 -2.21 -21.51 3.77
N ASN A 205 -2.98 -22.46 3.24
CA ASN A 205 -2.41 -23.64 2.54
C ASN A 205 -1.57 -23.24 1.31
N GLU A 206 -1.78 -22.07 0.76
CA GLU A 206 -1.07 -21.52 -0.38
C GLU A 206 0.18 -20.70 0.03
N CYS A 207 0.40 -20.49 1.34
CA CYS A 207 1.59 -19.86 1.89
C CYS A 207 2.74 -20.87 1.97
N THR A 208 3.33 -21.18 0.84
CA THR A 208 4.41 -22.16 0.67
C THR A 208 5.78 -21.49 0.53
N ASN A 209 6.87 -22.24 0.65
CA ASN A 209 8.24 -21.71 0.65
C ASN A 209 8.63 -20.97 -0.65
N ASP A 210 7.93 -21.18 -1.76
CA ASP A 210 8.13 -20.44 -3.01
C ASP A 210 7.66 -18.96 -2.92
N LYS A 211 6.83 -18.61 -1.93
CA LYS A 211 6.43 -17.24 -1.64
C LYS A 211 7.54 -16.41 -0.96
N ILE A 212 8.54 -17.05 -0.34
CA ILE A 212 9.63 -16.36 0.38
C ILE A 212 10.35 -15.37 -0.55
N GLY A 213 10.46 -14.12 -0.11
CA GLY A 213 10.98 -12.99 -0.89
C GLY A 213 10.06 -12.55 -2.02
N GLY A 214 8.78 -12.92 -1.96
CA GLY A 214 7.73 -12.32 -2.76
C GLY A 214 7.47 -10.87 -2.36
N SER A 215 6.82 -10.12 -3.22
CA SER A 215 6.42 -8.73 -2.98
C SER A 215 5.01 -8.48 -3.52
N ILE A 216 4.33 -7.52 -2.93
CA ILE A 216 3.05 -7.02 -3.41
C ILE A 216 3.03 -5.50 -3.30
N THR A 217 2.49 -4.85 -4.32
CA THR A 217 2.27 -3.39 -4.32
C THR A 217 0.78 -3.14 -4.47
N LEU A 218 0.24 -2.36 -3.55
CA LEU A 218 -1.17 -2.02 -3.47
C LEU A 218 -1.42 -0.54 -3.75
N SER A 219 -2.54 -0.23 -4.36
CA SER A 219 -3.02 1.13 -4.46
C SER A 219 -4.47 1.25 -4.02
N MET A 220 -4.78 2.35 -3.31
CA MET A 220 -6.15 2.72 -2.99
C MET A 220 -6.46 4.05 -3.67
N LYS A 221 -7.36 4.01 -4.64
CA LYS A 221 -7.72 5.12 -5.51
C LYS A 221 -9.10 5.66 -5.15
N PHE A 222 -9.21 6.99 -5.13
CA PHE A 222 -10.46 7.71 -4.94
C PHE A 222 -10.72 8.63 -6.13
N SER A 223 -11.94 8.61 -6.66
CA SER A 223 -12.33 9.40 -7.84
C SER A 223 -13.72 9.99 -7.68
N VAL A 224 -13.86 11.30 -7.79
CA VAL A 224 -15.17 11.99 -7.75
C VAL A 224 -15.98 11.61 -8.99
N LEU A 225 -17.17 11.13 -8.76
CA LEU A 225 -18.13 10.75 -9.81
C LEU A 225 -18.99 11.94 -10.23
N GLY A 226 -19.43 12.73 -9.28
CA GLY A 226 -20.29 13.90 -9.51
C GLY A 226 -20.27 14.87 -8.33
N ILE A 227 -20.67 16.09 -8.57
CA ILE A 227 -21.04 17.09 -7.56
C ILE A 227 -22.57 17.15 -7.59
N VAL A 228 -23.20 17.04 -6.44
CA VAL A 228 -24.65 16.91 -6.27
C VAL A 228 -25.24 18.18 -5.70
#